data_3c324fa49dd009fa42a78dbe640fff3f
#
_entry.id   3c324fa49dd009fa42a78dbe640fff3f
#
_cell.length_a   1.000
_cell.length_b   1.000
_cell.length_c   1.000
_cell.angle_alpha   90.00
_cell.angle_beta   90.00
_cell.angle_gamma   90.00
#
_symmetry.space_group_name_H-M   'P 1'
#
loop_
_entity.id
_entity.type
_entity.pdbx_description
1 polymer ?
#
loop_
_entity_poly.entity_id
_entity_poly.type
_entity_poly.pdbx_seq_one_letter_code
_entity_poly.pdbx_strand_id
1 'polypeptide(L)'
;MRKLTEFDYMLDSYDSQDQYLEDLRSEFVNSFPIDYIEKNMTIDEYVEGKGNSGSFCNQLERGLAGLGSIRGSNAKKFGIYYSQEHQKYVINKVWQIPTDHPDIDKSFQKLKDKIVELIKAGDADNQKVIEDNPLSTMVKMKILSVYYPENT
;
A
#
# COMPACT_ATOMS: atom_id res chain seq x y z
N MET A 1 46.67 -10.27 3.91
CA MET A 1 45.20 -10.32 3.70
C MET A 1 44.48 -9.90 4.99
N ARG A 2 43.63 -8.91 4.90
CA ARG A 2 42.88 -8.43 6.06
C ARG A 2 41.85 -9.47 6.50
N LYS A 3 41.80 -9.79 7.76
CA LYS A 3 40.80 -10.69 8.32
C LYS A 3 39.55 -9.90 8.61
N LEU A 4 38.42 -10.35 8.09
CA LEU A 4 37.14 -9.71 8.36
C LEU A 4 36.75 -9.87 9.83
N THR A 5 36.32 -8.80 10.46
CA THR A 5 35.78 -8.80 11.81
C THR A 5 34.28 -9.08 11.79
N GLU A 6 33.73 -9.43 12.95
CA GLU A 6 32.27 -9.57 13.07
C GLU A 6 31.54 -8.28 12.68
N PHE A 7 32.13 -7.14 12.98
CA PHE A 7 31.58 -5.82 12.62
C PHE A 7 31.48 -5.67 11.10
N ASP A 8 32.54 -6.06 10.36
CA ASP A 8 32.51 -6.01 8.89
C ASP A 8 31.41 -6.91 8.32
N TYR A 9 31.22 -8.11 8.87
CA TYR A 9 30.12 -9.00 8.46
C TYR A 9 28.76 -8.41 8.72
N MET A 10 28.57 -7.75 9.85
CA MET A 10 27.31 -7.11 10.21
C MET A 10 26.99 -5.97 9.25
N LEU A 11 27.99 -5.16 8.87
CA LEU A 11 27.79 -4.07 7.91
C LEU A 11 27.41 -4.59 6.52
N ASP A 12 28.10 -5.63 6.04
CA ASP A 12 27.80 -6.22 4.74
C ASP A 12 26.41 -6.82 4.71
N SER A 13 26.00 -7.52 5.77
CA SER A 13 24.66 -8.09 5.88
C SER A 13 23.58 -7.01 5.92
N TYR A 14 23.83 -5.91 6.64
CA TYR A 14 22.92 -4.78 6.71
C TYR A 14 22.74 -4.11 5.35
N ASP A 15 23.85 -3.84 4.65
CA ASP A 15 23.82 -3.22 3.33
C ASP A 15 23.07 -4.10 2.31
N SER A 16 23.29 -5.40 2.33
CA SER A 16 22.59 -6.34 1.45
C SER A 16 21.10 -6.36 1.71
N GLN A 17 20.69 -6.32 2.98
CA GLN A 17 19.29 -6.29 3.37
C GLN A 17 18.64 -4.98 2.94
N ASP A 18 19.32 -3.85 3.13
CA ASP A 18 18.82 -2.54 2.71
C ASP A 18 18.62 -2.49 1.20
N GLN A 19 19.56 -3.04 0.44
CA GLN A 19 19.43 -3.08 -1.02
C GLN A 19 18.26 -3.96 -1.44
N TYR A 20 18.07 -5.10 -0.79
CA TYR A 20 16.95 -5.99 -1.05
C TYR A 20 15.61 -5.30 -0.83
N LEU A 21 15.47 -4.60 0.30
CA LEU A 21 14.26 -3.86 0.63
C LEU A 21 14.00 -2.71 -0.36
N GLU A 22 15.08 -2.00 -0.77
CA GLU A 22 14.95 -0.93 -1.77
C GLU A 22 14.52 -1.49 -3.11
N ASP A 23 15.04 -2.65 -3.51
CA ASP A 23 14.63 -3.31 -4.76
C ASP A 23 13.15 -3.70 -4.72
N LEU A 24 12.66 -4.24 -3.60
CA LEU A 24 11.25 -4.55 -3.42
C LEU A 24 10.38 -3.31 -3.52
N ARG A 25 10.81 -2.23 -2.88
CA ARG A 25 10.10 -0.96 -2.92
C ARG A 25 10.01 -0.43 -4.35
N SER A 26 11.13 -0.43 -5.05
CA SER A 26 11.20 0.05 -6.43
C SER A 26 10.31 -0.78 -7.37
N GLU A 27 10.32 -2.09 -7.21
CA GLU A 27 9.46 -2.97 -8.00
C GLU A 27 7.98 -2.67 -7.75
N PHE A 28 7.59 -2.43 -6.50
CA PHE A 28 6.23 -2.08 -6.17
C PHE A 28 5.82 -0.76 -6.84
N VAL A 29 6.63 0.29 -6.69
CA VAL A 29 6.34 1.60 -7.28
C VAL A 29 6.28 1.52 -8.80
N ASN A 30 7.16 0.72 -9.42
CA ASN A 30 7.15 0.52 -10.86
C ASN A 30 5.93 -0.27 -11.34
N SER A 31 5.39 -1.16 -10.50
CA SER A 31 4.19 -1.92 -10.83
C SER A 31 2.91 -1.09 -10.66
N PHE A 32 2.94 -0.12 -9.75
CA PHE A 32 1.77 0.71 -9.43
C PHE A 32 2.11 2.21 -9.50
N PRO A 33 2.51 2.72 -10.68
CA PRO A 33 2.67 4.17 -10.83
C PRO A 33 1.31 4.86 -10.77
N ILE A 34 1.31 6.15 -10.50
CA ILE A 34 0.08 6.93 -10.30
C ILE A 34 -0.90 6.77 -11.46
N ASP A 35 -0.41 6.86 -12.70
CA ASP A 35 -1.26 6.74 -13.87
C ASP A 35 -1.91 5.36 -13.97
N TYR A 36 -1.19 4.31 -13.62
CA TYR A 36 -1.74 2.96 -13.63
C TYR A 36 -2.81 2.80 -12.54
N ILE A 37 -2.55 3.29 -11.35
CA ILE A 37 -3.54 3.24 -10.25
C ILE A 37 -4.82 3.94 -10.69
N GLU A 38 -4.69 5.14 -11.25
CA GLU A 38 -5.83 5.98 -11.61
C GLU A 38 -6.67 5.37 -12.72
N LYS A 39 -6.04 4.85 -13.77
CA LYS A 39 -6.70 4.49 -15.02
C LYS A 39 -6.89 3.00 -15.23
N ASN A 40 -5.98 2.17 -14.74
CA ASN A 40 -5.90 0.77 -15.15
C ASN A 40 -6.00 -0.24 -14.01
N MET A 41 -5.68 0.13 -12.77
CA MET A 41 -5.71 -0.82 -11.67
C MET A 41 -7.13 -1.34 -11.44
N THR A 42 -7.29 -2.67 -11.50
CA THR A 42 -8.56 -3.32 -11.24
C THR A 42 -8.76 -3.58 -9.76
N ILE A 43 -10.01 -3.87 -9.37
CA ILE A 43 -10.30 -4.19 -7.98
C ILE A 43 -9.55 -5.46 -7.52
N ASP A 44 -9.41 -6.45 -8.38
CA ASP A 44 -8.69 -7.69 -8.06
C ASP A 44 -7.18 -7.47 -7.93
N GLU A 45 -6.64 -6.48 -8.63
CA GLU A 45 -5.24 -6.09 -8.46
C GLU A 45 -5.01 -5.30 -7.16
N TYR A 46 -6.07 -4.77 -6.57
CA TYR A 46 -5.98 -3.99 -5.33
C TYR A 46 -6.19 -4.83 -4.08
N VAL A 47 -7.25 -5.65 -4.06
CA VAL A 47 -7.78 -6.23 -2.81
C VAL A 47 -6.92 -7.34 -2.23
N GLU A 48 -7.01 -7.48 -0.90
CA GLU A 48 -6.60 -8.67 -0.16
C GLU A 48 -7.75 -9.67 -0.14
N GLY A 49 -7.44 -10.95 -0.03
CA GLY A 49 -8.44 -12.00 0.15
C GLY A 49 -8.80 -12.79 -1.12
N LYS A 50 -8.37 -12.36 -2.29
CA LYS A 50 -8.64 -13.05 -3.55
C LYS A 50 -7.58 -14.10 -3.93
N GLY A 51 -6.58 -14.30 -3.08
CA GLY A 51 -5.48 -15.22 -3.38
C GLY A 51 -4.42 -14.63 -4.30
N ASN A 52 -4.48 -13.35 -4.61
CA ASN A 52 -3.48 -12.66 -5.42
C ASN A 52 -2.41 -12.04 -4.53
N SER A 53 -1.29 -12.74 -4.34
CA SER A 53 -0.17 -12.27 -3.51
C SER A 53 0.48 -11.00 -4.08
N GLY A 54 0.32 -10.75 -5.38
CA GLY A 54 0.85 -9.56 -6.05
C GLY A 54 -0.07 -8.35 -6.00
N SER A 55 -1.24 -8.44 -5.33
CA SER A 55 -2.14 -7.30 -5.25
C SER A 55 -1.51 -6.15 -4.46
N PHE A 56 -2.00 -4.95 -4.72
CA PHE A 56 -1.52 -3.73 -4.04
C PHE A 56 -1.56 -3.90 -2.51
N CYS A 57 -2.70 -4.33 -1.97
CA CYS A 57 -2.86 -4.48 -0.52
C CYS A 57 -2.01 -5.60 0.06
N ASN A 58 -1.92 -6.75 -0.61
CA ASN A 58 -1.08 -7.85 -0.15
C ASN A 58 0.38 -7.47 -0.13
N GLN A 59 0.86 -6.75 -1.13
CA GLN A 59 2.25 -6.30 -1.16
C GLN A 59 2.54 -5.28 -0.06
N LEU A 60 1.64 -4.33 0.17
CA LEU A 60 1.81 -3.36 1.25
C LEU A 60 1.88 -4.04 2.62
N GLU A 61 1.02 -5.03 2.86
CA GLU A 61 0.97 -5.69 4.17
C GLU A 61 2.07 -6.72 4.34
N ARG A 62 2.35 -7.53 3.34
CA ARG A 62 3.23 -8.70 3.45
C ARG A 62 4.52 -8.58 2.67
N GLY A 63 4.43 -8.26 1.38
CA GLY A 63 5.61 -8.16 0.53
C GLY A 63 6.58 -7.09 0.97
N LEU A 64 6.09 -5.98 1.48
CA LEU A 64 6.87 -4.84 1.95
C LEU A 64 6.92 -4.74 3.47
N ALA A 65 6.64 -5.83 4.19
CA ALA A 65 6.61 -5.83 5.66
C ALA A 65 7.97 -5.44 6.26
N GLY A 66 9.06 -5.72 5.57
CA GLY A 66 10.41 -5.34 6.00
C GLY A 66 10.64 -3.83 6.06
N LEU A 67 9.80 -3.04 5.37
CA LEU A 67 9.87 -1.58 5.37
C LEU A 67 8.96 -0.93 6.43
N GLY A 68 8.33 -1.74 7.26
CA GLY A 68 7.42 -1.30 8.30
C GLY A 68 6.13 -2.10 8.26
N SER A 69 5.77 -2.71 9.38
CA SER A 69 4.61 -3.59 9.45
C SER A 69 3.32 -2.79 9.65
N ILE A 70 2.28 -3.14 8.90
CA ILE A 70 0.91 -2.66 9.10
C ILE A 70 -0.01 -3.79 9.55
N ARG A 71 0.57 -4.89 10.03
CA ARG A 71 -0.18 -6.02 10.58
C ARG A 71 -0.80 -5.63 11.92
N GLY A 72 -1.78 -6.38 12.37
CA GLY A 72 -2.45 -6.17 13.65
C GLY A 72 -3.85 -5.63 13.54
N SER A 73 -4.27 -5.17 12.36
CA SER A 73 -5.66 -4.92 12.03
C SER A 73 -6.08 -5.85 10.90
N ASN A 74 -7.38 -6.02 10.73
CA ASN A 74 -7.88 -6.89 9.66
C ASN A 74 -7.87 -6.17 8.30
N ALA A 75 -8.33 -6.86 7.26
CA ALA A 75 -8.34 -6.32 5.90
C ALA A 75 -9.21 -5.07 5.74
N LYS A 76 -10.05 -4.74 6.72
CA LYS A 76 -10.88 -3.53 6.71
C LYS A 76 -10.06 -2.24 6.59
N LYS A 77 -8.80 -2.27 7.05
CA LYS A 77 -7.88 -1.11 6.94
C LYS A 77 -7.70 -0.62 5.51
N PHE A 78 -7.90 -1.49 4.53
CA PHE A 78 -7.73 -1.14 3.12
C PHE A 78 -8.99 -0.56 2.47
N GLY A 79 -10.08 -0.47 3.20
CA GLY A 79 -11.33 0.10 2.73
C GLY A 79 -12.20 -0.85 1.92
N ILE A 80 -11.63 -1.57 1.00
CA ILE A 80 -12.29 -2.59 0.18
C ILE A 80 -11.41 -3.85 0.20
N TYR A 81 -12.03 -4.99 0.46
CA TYR A 81 -11.35 -6.28 0.44
C TYR A 81 -12.29 -7.38 -0.02
N TYR A 82 -11.76 -8.56 -0.31
CA TYR A 82 -12.55 -9.72 -0.67
C TYR A 82 -12.66 -10.66 0.53
N SER A 83 -13.90 -11.03 0.89
CA SER A 83 -14.17 -11.99 1.96
C SER A 83 -14.34 -13.39 1.37
N GLN A 84 -13.41 -14.29 1.68
CA GLN A 84 -13.52 -15.69 1.27
C GLN A 84 -14.65 -16.39 2.01
N GLU A 85 -14.88 -16.02 3.28
CA GLU A 85 -15.97 -16.57 4.07
C GLU A 85 -17.32 -16.32 3.41
N HIS A 86 -17.55 -15.10 2.95
CA HIS A 86 -18.82 -14.68 2.35
C HIS A 86 -18.79 -14.67 0.82
N GLN A 87 -17.65 -14.95 0.22
CA GLN A 87 -17.42 -14.97 -1.23
C GLN A 87 -17.92 -13.71 -1.93
N LYS A 88 -17.57 -12.55 -1.36
CA LYS A 88 -17.96 -11.25 -1.90
C LYS A 88 -16.95 -10.18 -1.54
N TYR A 89 -16.98 -9.07 -2.30
CA TYR A 89 -16.25 -7.87 -1.92
C TYR A 89 -16.96 -7.18 -0.78
N VAL A 90 -16.18 -6.69 0.20
CA VAL A 90 -16.69 -5.93 1.35
C VAL A 90 -16.16 -4.51 1.23
N ILE A 91 -17.07 -3.54 1.38
CA ILE A 91 -16.76 -2.13 1.28
C ILE A 91 -17.01 -1.50 2.64
N ASN A 92 -15.99 -0.87 3.23
CA ASN A 92 -16.15 -0.15 4.48
C ASN A 92 -17.09 1.03 4.29
N LYS A 93 -17.81 1.36 5.35
CA LYS A 93 -18.84 2.39 5.34
C LYS A 93 -18.37 3.73 4.73
N VAL A 94 -17.14 4.13 5.02
CA VAL A 94 -16.55 5.38 4.52
C VAL A 94 -16.49 5.41 2.99
N TRP A 95 -16.34 4.24 2.38
CA TRP A 95 -16.18 4.12 0.93
C TRP A 95 -17.49 3.83 0.20
N GLN A 96 -18.55 3.56 0.95
CA GLN A 96 -19.86 3.32 0.36
C GLN A 96 -20.44 4.63 -0.18
N ILE A 97 -20.93 4.56 -1.41
CA ILE A 97 -21.61 5.70 -2.02
C ILE A 97 -23.09 5.57 -1.70
N PRO A 98 -23.75 6.62 -1.17
CA PRO A 98 -25.16 6.54 -0.80
C PRO A 98 -26.03 6.49 -2.06
N THR A 99 -26.30 5.28 -2.54
CA THR A 99 -27.21 5.00 -3.64
C THR A 99 -28.15 3.89 -3.22
N ASP A 100 -29.29 3.78 -3.90
CA ASP A 100 -30.24 2.70 -3.62
C ASP A 100 -29.67 1.32 -3.96
N HIS A 101 -28.64 1.27 -4.81
CA HIS A 101 -27.96 0.05 -5.19
C HIS A 101 -26.46 0.23 -4.97
N PRO A 102 -25.83 -0.67 -4.17
CA PRO A 102 -24.39 -0.63 -3.97
C PRO A 102 -23.67 -0.73 -5.33
N ASP A 103 -22.83 0.24 -5.61
CA ASP A 103 -22.02 0.26 -6.84
C ASP A 103 -20.55 0.13 -6.44
N ILE A 104 -20.06 -1.09 -6.54
CA ILE A 104 -18.67 -1.39 -6.17
C ILE A 104 -17.67 -0.67 -7.06
N ASP A 105 -18.00 -0.48 -8.34
CA ASP A 105 -17.07 0.18 -9.27
C ASP A 105 -16.91 1.65 -8.90
N LYS A 106 -18.00 2.32 -8.52
CA LYS A 106 -17.92 3.71 -8.07
C LYS A 106 -17.19 3.86 -6.75
N SER A 107 -17.43 2.94 -5.81
CA SER A 107 -16.70 2.93 -4.53
C SER A 107 -15.21 2.70 -4.75
N PHE A 108 -14.86 1.78 -5.63
CA PHE A 108 -13.47 1.52 -5.95
C PHE A 108 -12.81 2.70 -6.66
N GLN A 109 -13.52 3.37 -7.56
CA GLN A 109 -12.99 4.58 -8.22
C GLN A 109 -12.72 5.69 -7.21
N LYS A 110 -13.62 5.88 -6.24
CA LYS A 110 -13.42 6.84 -5.15
C LYS A 110 -12.15 6.48 -4.36
N LEU A 111 -11.96 5.20 -4.06
CA LEU A 111 -10.79 4.73 -3.33
C LEU A 111 -9.50 4.99 -4.12
N LYS A 112 -9.49 4.67 -5.41
CA LYS A 112 -8.32 4.94 -6.27
C LYS A 112 -8.00 6.43 -6.33
N ASP A 113 -9.01 7.26 -6.48
CA ASP A 113 -8.84 8.71 -6.52
C ASP A 113 -8.20 9.22 -5.22
N LYS A 114 -8.58 8.65 -4.09
CA LYS A 114 -8.01 9.02 -2.79
C LYS A 114 -6.57 8.52 -2.60
N ILE A 115 -6.25 7.36 -3.14
CA ILE A 115 -4.87 6.87 -3.15
C ILE A 115 -3.98 7.80 -3.98
N VAL A 116 -4.43 8.16 -5.18
CA VAL A 116 -3.70 9.07 -6.07
C VAL A 116 -3.54 10.44 -5.42
N GLU A 117 -4.60 10.98 -4.83
CA GLU A 117 -4.56 12.24 -4.09
C GLU A 117 -3.53 12.20 -2.96
N LEU A 118 -3.48 11.09 -2.21
CA LEU A 118 -2.53 10.90 -1.13
C LEU A 118 -1.09 10.91 -1.65
N ILE A 119 -0.81 10.17 -2.71
CA ILE A 119 0.54 10.10 -3.29
C ILE A 119 0.98 11.48 -3.78
N LYS A 120 0.09 12.20 -4.48
CA LYS A 120 0.39 13.55 -4.94
C LYS A 120 0.61 14.54 -3.79
N ALA A 121 -0.18 14.40 -2.71
CA ALA A 121 -0.03 15.23 -1.52
C ALA A 121 1.31 14.96 -0.82
N GLY A 122 1.79 13.71 -0.85
CA GLY A 122 3.10 13.36 -0.32
C GLY A 122 4.23 14.05 -1.07
N ASP A 123 4.14 14.09 -2.40
CA ASP A 123 5.11 14.77 -3.24
C ASP A 123 5.14 16.29 -2.96
N ALA A 124 3.98 16.87 -2.77
CA ALA A 124 3.83 18.31 -2.50
C ALA A 124 3.99 18.67 -1.02
N ASP A 125 4.19 17.68 -0.14
CA ASP A 125 4.23 17.85 1.31
C ASP A 125 2.99 18.57 1.86
N ASN A 126 1.82 18.22 1.33
CA ASN A 126 0.56 18.86 1.71
C ASN A 126 -0.08 18.10 2.89
N GLN A 127 0.32 18.48 4.10
CA GLN A 127 -0.09 17.80 5.33
C GLN A 127 -1.61 17.79 5.54
N LYS A 128 -2.29 18.87 5.19
CA LYS A 128 -3.74 18.93 5.37
C LYS A 128 -4.47 17.91 4.50
N VAL A 129 -4.08 17.78 3.25
CA VAL A 129 -4.69 16.80 2.34
C VAL A 129 -4.41 15.37 2.84
N ILE A 130 -3.20 15.13 3.35
CA ILE A 130 -2.83 13.84 3.94
C ILE A 130 -3.70 13.52 5.15
N GLU A 131 -3.86 14.47 6.07
CA GLU A 131 -4.66 14.28 7.28
C GLU A 131 -6.14 14.06 6.95
N ASP A 132 -6.67 14.80 5.99
CA ASP A 132 -8.09 14.72 5.60
C ASP A 132 -8.41 13.49 4.75
N ASN A 133 -7.39 12.80 4.24
CA ASN A 133 -7.58 11.62 3.41
C ASN A 133 -8.23 10.49 4.24
N PRO A 134 -9.32 9.88 3.74
CA PRO A 134 -10.12 8.91 4.50
C PRO A 134 -9.49 7.53 4.68
N LEU A 135 -8.34 7.24 4.07
CA LEU A 135 -7.64 5.99 4.30
C LEU A 135 -7.20 5.90 5.77
N SER A 136 -7.07 4.67 6.30
CA SER A 136 -6.58 4.51 7.67
C SER A 136 -5.18 5.09 7.81
N THR A 137 -4.86 5.60 9.00
CA THR A 137 -3.55 6.22 9.26
C THR A 137 -2.39 5.27 8.96
N MET A 138 -2.52 3.99 9.34
CA MET A 138 -1.49 2.98 9.08
C MET A 138 -1.23 2.81 7.58
N VAL A 139 -2.29 2.72 6.79
CA VAL A 139 -2.19 2.55 5.34
C VAL A 139 -1.62 3.81 4.70
N LYS A 140 -2.08 5.00 5.12
CA LYS A 140 -1.55 6.27 4.61
C LYS A 140 -0.03 6.37 4.82
N MET A 141 0.42 6.09 6.03
CA MET A 141 1.85 6.18 6.36
C MET A 141 2.65 5.16 5.57
N LYS A 142 2.13 3.96 5.41
CA LYS A 142 2.81 2.92 4.61
C LYS A 142 2.95 3.34 3.15
N ILE A 143 1.88 3.80 2.53
CA ILE A 143 1.91 4.26 1.13
C ILE A 143 2.93 5.39 0.96
N LEU A 144 2.89 6.38 1.84
CA LEU A 144 3.82 7.51 1.76
C LEU A 144 5.27 7.06 1.94
N SER A 145 5.55 6.13 2.86
CA SER A 145 6.91 5.63 3.07
C SER A 145 7.42 4.83 1.87
N VAL A 146 6.53 4.16 1.15
CA VAL A 146 6.90 3.38 -0.03
C VAL A 146 7.17 4.29 -1.23
N TYR A 147 6.33 5.29 -1.47
CA TYR A 147 6.49 6.19 -2.61
C TYR A 147 7.52 7.30 -2.35
N TYR A 148 7.68 7.72 -1.10
CA TYR A 148 8.61 8.81 -0.72
C TYR A 148 9.41 8.44 0.52
N PRO A 149 10.31 7.46 0.45
CA PRO A 149 11.05 6.98 1.62
C PRO A 149 11.94 8.05 2.26
N GLU A 150 12.35 9.06 1.51
CA GLU A 150 13.21 10.13 2.00
C GLU A 150 12.48 11.14 2.90
N ASN A 151 11.14 11.15 2.82
CA ASN A 151 10.32 12.11 3.56
C ASN A 151 9.73 11.52 4.85
N THR A 152 10.13 10.30 5.20
CA THR A 152 9.59 9.60 6.38
C THR A 152 10.65 9.28 7.42
#